data_25eec2c3758db74e14fcbc72dd75da49
#
_entry.id   25eec2c3758db74e14fcbc72dd75da49
#
_cell.length_a   1.000
_cell.length_b   1.000
_cell.length_c   1.000
_cell.angle_alpha   90.00
_cell.angle_beta   90.00
_cell.angle_gamma   90.00
#
_symmetry.space_group_name_H-M   'P 1'
#
loop_
_entity.id
_entity.type
_entity.pdbx_description
1 polymer ?
#
loop_
_entity_poly.entity_id
_entity_poly.type
_entity_poly.pdbx_seq_one_letter_code
_entity_poly.pdbx_strand_id
1 'polypeptide(L)' 'MRADIYFAHKVLILTDSPVAVEGAYRMPSSELSRANVLKIFETTNTILVIDKMIECYFDSFKSEFKYVEAAGGLV' A
#
# COMPACT_ATOMS: atom_id res chain seq x y z
N MET A 1 4.26 5.20 12.69
CA MET A 1 3.37 4.14 12.18
C MET A 1 4.00 3.49 10.97
N ARG A 2 3.94 2.18 10.90
CA ARG A 2 4.37 1.42 9.73
C ARG A 2 3.42 0.26 9.52
N ALA A 3 3.02 0.05 8.27
CA ALA A 3 2.15 -1.07 7.91
C ALA A 3 2.72 -1.76 6.67
N ASP A 4 2.87 -3.06 6.73
CA ASP A 4 3.32 -3.87 5.60
C ASP A 4 2.12 -4.69 5.15
N ILE A 5 1.67 -4.45 3.93
CA ILE A 5 0.49 -5.10 3.38
C ILE A 5 0.93 -6.03 2.27
N TYR A 6 0.61 -7.31 2.40
CA TYR A 6 1.06 -8.33 1.48
C TYR A 6 0.01 -8.66 0.43
N PHE A 7 0.44 -8.74 -0.83
CA PHE A 7 -0.38 -9.09 -1.97
C PHE A 7 0.31 -10.26 -2.67
N ALA A 8 0.04 -11.46 -2.23
CA ALA A 8 0.73 -12.67 -2.71
C ALA A 8 2.23 -12.54 -2.47
N HIS A 9 3.03 -12.38 -3.52
CA HIS A 9 4.49 -12.26 -3.39
C HIS A 9 4.96 -10.81 -3.28
N LYS A 10 4.03 -9.87 -3.20
CA LYS A 10 4.34 -8.45 -3.27
C LYS A 10 3.98 -7.78 -1.95
N VAL A 11 4.66 -6.69 -1.64
CA VAL A 11 4.42 -5.98 -0.39
C VAL A 11 4.31 -4.48 -0.63
N LEU A 12 3.32 -3.87 0.02
CA LEU A 12 3.15 -2.44 0.06
C LEU A 12 3.50 -1.97 1.46
N ILE A 13 4.51 -1.12 1.57
CA ILE A 13 4.99 -0.61 2.86
C ILE A 13 4.55 0.84 3.00
N LEU A 14 3.81 1.13 4.06
CA LEU A 14 3.35 2.48 4.39
C LEU A 14 3.98 2.89 5.71
N THR A 15 4.65 4.04 5.73
CA THR A 15 5.31 4.50 6.96
C THR A 15 5.39 6.02 6.99
N ASP A 16 5.46 6.57 8.20
CA ASP A 16 5.64 8.00 8.41
C ASP A 16 7.12 8.36 8.65
N SER A 17 7.97 7.36 8.70
CA SER A 17 9.40 7.57 8.93
C SER A 17 10.20 7.27 7.68
N PRO A 18 11.22 8.09 7.35
CA PRO A 18 12.07 7.82 6.21
C PRO A 18 12.84 6.52 6.43
N VAL A 19 12.65 5.58 5.50
CA VAL A 19 13.37 4.32 5.51
C VAL A 19 13.87 4.04 4.10
N ALA A 20 14.96 3.28 4.00
CA ALA A 20 15.48 2.85 2.71
C ALA A 20 15.15 1.37 2.55
N VAL A 21 14.44 1.04 1.47
CA VAL A 21 14.13 -0.34 1.14
C VAL A 21 14.67 -0.59 -0.26
N GLU A 22 15.66 -1.45 -0.36
CA GLU A 22 16.32 -1.71 -1.62
C GLU A 22 15.34 -2.34 -2.60
N GLY A 23 15.35 -1.83 -3.83
CA GLY A 23 14.49 -2.34 -4.88
C GLY A 23 13.03 -1.89 -4.79
N ALA A 24 12.68 -1.08 -3.81
CA ALA A 24 11.30 -0.62 -3.65
C ALA A 24 11.00 0.54 -4.59
N TYR A 25 9.80 0.52 -5.15
CA TYR A 25 9.29 1.64 -5.92
C TYR A 25 8.72 2.68 -4.94
N ARG A 26 9.21 3.92 -5.04
CA ARG A 26 8.71 5.02 -4.19
C ARG A 26 7.47 5.62 -4.85
N MET A 27 6.34 5.42 -4.21
CA MET A 27 5.07 5.97 -4.68
C MET A 27 4.72 7.19 -3.84
N PRO A 28 4.39 8.33 -4.47
CA PRO A 28 3.89 9.47 -3.71
C PRO A 28 2.58 9.11 -3.00
N SER A 29 2.39 9.60 -1.79
CA SER A 29 1.17 9.30 -1.03
C SER A 29 -0.09 9.75 -1.76
N SER A 30 0.00 10.83 -2.53
CA SER A 30 -1.13 11.33 -3.31
C SER A 30 -1.57 10.36 -4.41
N GLU A 31 -0.71 9.43 -4.79
CA GLU A 31 -1.02 8.42 -5.82
C GLU A 31 -1.43 7.09 -5.20
N LEU A 32 -1.48 7.01 -3.88
CA LEU A 32 -1.82 5.77 -3.20
C LEU A 32 -3.29 5.43 -3.43
N SER A 33 -3.53 4.42 -4.25
CA SER A 33 -4.86 3.92 -4.54
C SER A 33 -4.74 2.47 -4.96
N ARG A 34 -5.86 1.75 -4.87
CA ARG A 34 -5.88 0.34 -5.27
C ARG A 34 -5.43 0.16 -6.71
N ALA A 35 -5.97 0.98 -7.61
CA ALA A 35 -5.65 0.88 -9.04
C ALA A 35 -4.17 1.13 -9.29
N ASN A 36 -3.60 2.17 -8.69
CA ASN A 36 -2.20 2.50 -8.88
C ASN A 36 -1.28 1.45 -8.28
N VAL A 37 -1.61 0.96 -7.10
CA VAL A 37 -0.82 -0.09 -6.45
C VAL A 37 -0.78 -1.34 -7.31
N LEU A 38 -1.93 -1.79 -7.79
CA LEU A 38 -1.98 -2.99 -8.62
C LEU A 38 -1.26 -2.79 -9.95
N LYS A 39 -1.36 -1.60 -10.52
CA LYS A 39 -0.66 -1.29 -11.77
C LYS A 39 0.86 -1.34 -11.57
N ILE A 40 1.36 -0.74 -10.50
CA ILE A 40 2.80 -0.72 -10.23
C ILE A 40 3.31 -2.12 -9.89
N PHE A 41 2.50 -2.92 -9.23
CA PHE A 41 2.88 -4.30 -8.91
C PHE A 41 3.05 -5.18 -10.15
N GLU A 42 2.61 -4.74 -11.32
CA GLU A 42 2.88 -5.48 -12.54
C GLU A 42 4.36 -5.41 -12.92
N THR A 43 5.08 -4.42 -12.42
CA THR A 43 6.49 -4.21 -12.77
C THR A 43 7.43 -4.27 -11.56
N THR A 44 6.90 -4.30 -10.35
CA THR A 44 7.74 -4.36 -9.14
C THR A 44 7.07 -5.22 -8.09
N ASN A 45 7.85 -5.69 -7.13
CA ASN A 45 7.35 -6.53 -6.04
C ASN A 45 7.22 -5.78 -4.73
N THR A 46 7.76 -4.57 -4.66
CA THR A 46 7.76 -3.80 -3.41
C THR A 46 7.46 -2.34 -3.70
N ILE A 47 6.46 -1.80 -3.01
CA ILE A 47 6.11 -0.39 -3.10
C ILE A 47 6.30 0.22 -1.72
N LEU A 48 6.95 1.39 -1.67
CA LEU A 48 7.18 2.12 -0.43
C LEU A 48 6.54 3.49 -0.51
N VAL A 49 5.68 3.80 0.45
CA VAL A 49 5.03 5.10 0.56
C VAL A 49 5.42 5.73 1.90
N ILE A 50 6.02 6.91 1.86
CA ILE A 50 6.43 7.63 3.07
C ILE A 50 5.70 8.96 3.10
N ASP A 51 4.98 9.23 4.19
CA ASP A 51 4.27 10.48 4.39
C ASP A 51 3.98 10.67 5.86
N LYS A 52 4.10 11.90 6.35
CA LYS A 52 3.82 12.20 7.75
C LYS A 52 2.37 11.93 8.10
N MET A 53 1.48 12.05 7.11
CA MET A 53 0.05 11.81 7.27
C MET A 53 -0.36 10.44 6.73
N ILE A 54 0.56 9.49 6.80
CA ILE A 54 0.33 8.18 6.19
C ILE A 54 -0.91 7.48 6.75
N GLU A 55 -1.26 7.72 7.99
CA GLU A 55 -2.45 7.11 8.58
C GLU A 55 -3.72 7.52 7.85
N CYS A 56 -3.82 8.79 7.45
CA CYS A 56 -4.96 9.27 6.68
C CYS A 56 -5.04 8.59 5.32
N TYR A 57 -3.90 8.49 4.65
CA TYR A 57 -3.84 7.82 3.35
C TYR A 57 -4.13 6.33 3.49
N PHE A 58 -3.65 5.73 4.57
CA PHE A 58 -3.89 4.32 4.84
C PHE A 58 -5.37 4.05 5.05
N ASP A 59 -6.04 4.90 5.81
CA ASP A 59 -7.48 4.76 6.05
C ASP A 59 -8.26 4.84 4.74
N SER A 60 -7.92 5.80 3.89
CA SER A 60 -8.54 5.91 2.57
C SER A 60 -8.25 4.70 1.71
N PHE A 61 -7.02 4.24 1.74
CA PHE A 61 -6.61 3.07 0.97
C PHE A 61 -7.35 1.82 1.43
N LYS A 62 -7.45 1.60 2.75
CA LYS A 62 -8.16 0.45 3.29
C LYS A 62 -9.62 0.44 2.86
N SER A 63 -10.22 1.60 2.76
CA SER A 63 -11.64 1.67 2.39
C SER A 63 -11.87 1.15 0.97
N GLU A 64 -10.88 1.22 0.10
CA GLU A 64 -10.99 0.68 -1.25
C GLU A 64 -11.02 -0.84 -1.26
N PHE A 65 -10.51 -1.48 -0.21
CA PHE A 65 -10.48 -2.94 -0.08
C PHE A 65 -11.54 -3.48 0.87
N LYS A 66 -12.21 -2.61 1.58
CA LYS A 66 -13.20 -3.00 2.59
C LYS A 66 -14.27 -3.92 2.00
N TYR A 67 -14.75 -3.57 0.84
CA TYR A 67 -15.78 -4.36 0.18
C TYR A 67 -15.26 -5.77 -0.17
N VAL A 68 -14.06 -5.83 -0.74
CA VAL A 68 -13.44 -7.09 -1.10
C VAL A 68 -13.18 -7.94 0.15
N GLU A 69 -12.72 -7.31 1.20
CA GLU A 69 -12.45 -7.98 2.46
C GLU A 69 -13.75 -8.55 3.04
N ALA A 70 -14.80 -7.78 3.01
CA ALA A 70 -16.11 -8.25 3.50
C ALA A 70 -16.60 -9.43 2.69
N ALA A 71 -16.47 -9.39 1.38
CA ALA A 71 -16.85 -10.50 0.53
C ALA A 71 -16.01 -11.74 0.83
N GLY A 72 -14.73 -11.56 1.02
CA GLY A 72 -13.83 -12.64 1.39
C GLY A 72 -14.16 -13.24 2.74
N GLY A 73 -14.57 -12.39 3.67
CA GLY A 73 -14.94 -12.83 5.01
C GLY A 73 -16.21 -13.65 5.06
N LEU A 74 -17.03 -13.56 4.03
CA LEU A 74 -18.28 -14.31 3.95
C LEU A 74 -18.09 -15.71 3.41
N VAL A 75 -16.98 -15.95 2.83
CA VAL A 75 -16.66 -17.28 2.30
C VAL A 75 -15.64 -17.96 3.17
#